data_1722c790995a3db0ba2eb9468bd6e316
#
_entry.id   1722c790995a3db0ba2eb9468bd6e316
#
_cell.length_a   1.000
_cell.length_b   1.000
_cell.length_c   1.000
_cell.angle_alpha   90.00
_cell.angle_beta   90.00
_cell.angle_gamma   90.00
#
_symmetry.space_group_name_H-M   'P 1'
#
loop_
_entity.id
_entity.type
_entity.pdbx_description
1 polymer ?
#
loop_
_entity_poly.entity_id
_entity_poly.type
_entity_poly.pdbx_seq_one_letter_code
_entity_poly.pdbx_strand_id
1 'polypeptide(L)'
;MRRQMLSTIARCTVGLSLGLALSGLAQAQQVFRVTTIPEEVATEQVRKFTPIANYLERKLGMKVEFTPVSDYPAAVEALVNKKVDLVWFGGFTHVQAQIRSGGKIVPIAQREEDAKFQSVFIAKTDSGIKTLADMKGKQISFGSQSSTSGHLMPRSNLLNAGINPERDFRRIAYSGAHDATIASVVSGKVDAAALDITVWRKFVSEGKVNTKEVDVFFTTPPFFNYNWSVHADMPAALRERVKQALLDLDPATPEGKEILQPNRATRYIPTSPENYKGLEAAGRSAGLI
;
A
#
# COMPACT_ATOMS: atom_id res chain seq x y z
N MET A 1 -85.76 -7.24 56.74
CA MET A 1 -85.80 -5.78 56.54
C MET A 1 -84.70 -5.43 55.60
N ARG A 2 -85.03 -5.16 54.32
CA ARG A 2 -84.99 -3.87 53.63
C ARG A 2 -83.69 -3.11 53.93
N ARG A 3 -82.82 -2.79 53.01
CA ARG A 3 -83.05 -2.03 51.76
C ARG A 3 -81.90 -2.16 50.80
N GLN A 4 -82.27 -2.23 49.55
CA GLN A 4 -81.54 -1.87 48.30
C GLN A 4 -80.76 -0.55 48.40
N MET A 5 -79.74 -0.43 47.63
CA MET A 5 -79.45 0.63 46.69
C MET A 5 -78.19 0.25 45.95
N LEU A 6 -78.26 -0.09 44.74
CA LEU A 6 -78.16 0.54 43.43
C LEU A 6 -76.96 1.49 43.24
N SER A 7 -76.25 1.15 42.14
CA SER A 7 -75.52 2.00 41.22
C SER A 7 -74.11 2.39 41.66
N THR A 8 -73.09 2.26 40.85
CA THR A 8 -72.93 2.82 39.54
C THR A 8 -71.69 2.18 38.93
N ILE A 9 -71.82 1.67 37.69
CA ILE A 9 -70.73 1.19 36.83
C ILE A 9 -69.96 2.42 36.30
N ALA A 10 -68.74 2.63 36.75
CA ALA A 10 -67.85 3.55 36.14
C ALA A 10 -66.87 2.75 35.21
N ARG A 11 -67.11 2.79 33.91
CA ARG A 11 -66.21 2.31 32.88
C ARG A 11 -65.00 3.24 32.82
N CYS A 12 -63.88 2.82 33.39
CA CYS A 12 -62.58 3.40 33.11
C CYS A 12 -62.02 2.68 31.90
N THR A 13 -62.16 3.25 30.72
CA THR A 13 -61.44 2.92 29.53
C THR A 13 -59.98 3.39 29.71
N VAL A 14 -59.09 2.48 30.08
CA VAL A 14 -57.66 2.69 30.05
C VAL A 14 -57.25 2.59 28.61
N GLY A 15 -57.03 3.74 27.97
CA GLY A 15 -56.40 3.84 26.66
C GLY A 15 -54.96 3.34 26.72
N LEU A 16 -54.74 2.16 26.15
CA LEU A 16 -53.40 1.60 25.94
C LEU A 16 -52.76 2.36 24.78
N SER A 17 -52.11 3.47 25.10
CA SER A 17 -51.23 4.18 24.14
C SER A 17 -50.00 3.33 23.90
N LEU A 18 -50.05 2.54 22.83
CA LEU A 18 -48.88 1.85 22.26
C LEU A 18 -47.94 2.91 21.72
N GLY A 19 -47.04 3.41 22.58
CA GLY A 19 -45.87 4.20 22.15
C GLY A 19 -44.96 3.27 21.38
N LEU A 20 -45.02 3.32 20.05
CA LEU A 20 -43.94 2.83 19.19
C LEU A 20 -42.70 3.68 19.51
N ALA A 21 -41.90 3.21 20.46
CA ALA A 21 -40.52 3.63 20.59
C ALA A 21 -39.80 3.18 19.33
N LEU A 22 -39.73 4.05 18.35
CA LEU A 22 -38.73 3.99 17.26
C LEU A 22 -37.35 4.12 17.94
N SER A 23 -36.85 2.99 18.44
CA SER A 23 -35.46 2.84 18.77
C SER A 23 -34.70 2.92 17.43
N GLY A 24 -34.40 4.14 17.00
CA GLY A 24 -33.39 4.38 15.97
C GLY A 24 -32.09 3.81 16.51
N LEU A 25 -31.81 2.54 16.18
CA LEU A 25 -30.47 2.00 16.29
C LEU A 25 -29.60 2.95 15.47
N ALA A 26 -28.91 3.85 16.16
CA ALA A 26 -27.78 4.57 15.58
C ALA A 26 -26.79 3.49 15.15
N GLN A 27 -26.96 3.03 13.93
CA GLN A 27 -26.01 2.13 13.28
C GLN A 27 -24.73 2.95 13.21
N ALA A 28 -23.76 2.64 14.08
CA ALA A 28 -22.47 3.27 14.04
C ALA A 28 -22.01 3.23 12.57
N GLN A 29 -21.89 4.38 11.94
CA GLN A 29 -21.55 4.47 10.52
C GLN A 29 -20.22 3.76 10.33
N GLN A 30 -20.25 2.62 9.66
CA GLN A 30 -19.06 1.80 9.45
C GLN A 30 -18.07 2.63 8.64
N VAL A 31 -16.92 2.94 9.25
CA VAL A 31 -15.85 3.68 8.61
C VAL A 31 -15.00 2.70 7.80
N PHE A 32 -14.84 2.97 6.52
CA PHE A 32 -13.94 2.23 5.63
C PHE A 32 -12.53 2.80 5.75
N ARG A 33 -11.58 2.01 6.23
CA ARG A 33 -10.23 2.47 6.54
C ARG A 33 -9.26 2.08 5.45
N VAL A 34 -8.47 3.05 5.00
CA VAL A 34 -7.48 2.91 3.93
C VAL A 34 -6.10 3.24 4.47
N THR A 35 -5.11 2.47 4.10
CA THR A 35 -3.69 2.78 4.38
C THR A 35 -2.79 2.42 3.20
N THR A 36 -1.51 2.72 3.34
CA THR A 36 -0.46 2.42 2.37
C THR A 36 0.83 2.03 3.08
N ILE A 37 1.70 1.29 2.39
CA ILE A 37 3.11 1.20 2.82
C ILE A 37 3.78 2.57 2.73
N PRO A 38 4.59 2.97 3.72
CA PRO A 38 5.23 4.30 3.73
C PRO A 38 6.46 4.34 2.82
N GLU A 39 6.24 4.41 1.51
CA GLU A 39 7.30 4.45 0.49
C GLU A 39 8.05 5.79 0.41
N GLU A 40 7.45 6.85 0.92
CA GLU A 40 7.96 8.23 1.01
C GLU A 40 7.57 8.83 2.36
N VAL A 41 8.02 10.05 2.68
CA VAL A 41 7.68 10.74 3.94
C VAL A 41 6.16 10.88 4.15
N ALA A 42 5.74 10.94 5.42
CA ALA A 42 4.32 10.91 5.79
C ALA A 42 3.47 12.02 5.14
N THR A 43 4.04 13.23 4.96
CA THR A 43 3.34 14.35 4.29
C THR A 43 3.00 14.04 2.85
N GLU A 44 3.88 13.35 2.12
CA GLU A 44 3.62 12.91 0.75
C GLU A 44 2.55 11.81 0.71
N GLN A 45 2.55 10.89 1.67
CA GLN A 45 1.50 9.87 1.77
C GLN A 45 0.12 10.52 1.94
N VAL A 46 -0.03 11.45 2.90
CA VAL A 46 -1.29 12.18 3.14
C VAL A 46 -1.71 12.94 1.87
N ARG A 47 -0.80 13.64 1.23
CA ARG A 47 -1.07 14.39 0.00
C ARG A 47 -1.59 13.49 -1.13
N LYS A 48 -1.04 12.28 -1.30
CA LYS A 48 -1.39 11.34 -2.37
C LYS A 48 -2.69 10.58 -2.09
N PHE A 49 -2.90 10.16 -0.85
CA PHE A 49 -3.96 9.21 -0.53
C PHE A 49 -5.24 9.85 0.03
N THR A 50 -5.19 11.10 0.51
CA THR A 50 -6.41 11.83 0.90
C THR A 50 -7.39 12.03 -0.27
N PRO A 51 -6.95 12.44 -1.49
CA PRO A 51 -7.86 12.52 -2.64
C PRO A 51 -8.51 11.18 -2.99
N ILE A 52 -7.76 10.07 -2.90
CA ILE A 52 -8.31 8.71 -3.12
C ILE A 52 -9.37 8.38 -2.06
N ALA A 53 -9.11 8.66 -0.78
CA ALA A 53 -10.07 8.42 0.28
C ALA A 53 -11.38 9.21 0.07
N ASN A 54 -11.26 10.50 -0.26
CA ASN A 54 -12.42 11.36 -0.56
C ASN A 54 -13.21 10.86 -1.78
N TYR A 55 -12.52 10.40 -2.82
CA TYR A 55 -13.14 9.81 -3.99
C TYR A 55 -13.89 8.52 -3.63
N LEU A 56 -13.27 7.60 -2.90
CA LEU A 56 -13.90 6.35 -2.45
C LEU A 56 -15.10 6.63 -1.53
N GLU A 57 -15.03 7.64 -0.65
CA GLU A 57 -16.16 8.04 0.20
C GLU A 57 -17.41 8.35 -0.64
N ARG A 58 -17.26 9.15 -1.71
CA ARG A 58 -18.36 9.47 -2.62
C ARG A 58 -18.86 8.25 -3.42
N LYS A 59 -17.94 7.42 -3.91
CA LYS A 59 -18.30 6.24 -4.72
C LYS A 59 -18.96 5.13 -3.89
N LEU A 60 -18.54 4.97 -2.66
CA LEU A 60 -19.05 3.94 -1.77
C LEU A 60 -20.25 4.41 -0.94
N GLY A 61 -20.51 5.73 -0.82
CA GLY A 61 -21.58 6.28 0.01
C GLY A 61 -21.42 5.96 1.49
N MET A 62 -20.17 5.83 1.96
CA MET A 62 -19.83 5.56 3.35
C MET A 62 -18.56 6.32 3.73
N LYS A 63 -18.37 6.61 5.02
CA LYS A 63 -17.18 7.32 5.50
C LYS A 63 -15.93 6.55 5.16
N VAL A 64 -14.94 7.23 4.56
CA VAL A 64 -13.62 6.66 4.23
C VAL A 64 -12.52 7.47 4.89
N GLU A 65 -11.63 6.81 5.61
CA GLU A 65 -10.52 7.45 6.31
C GLU A 65 -9.19 6.87 5.87
N PHE A 66 -8.27 7.75 5.46
CA PHE A 66 -6.88 7.38 5.25
C PHE A 66 -6.10 7.52 6.55
N THR A 67 -5.44 6.45 6.98
CA THR A 67 -4.59 6.44 8.18
C THR A 67 -3.19 5.98 7.80
N PRO A 68 -2.16 6.83 7.90
CA PRO A 68 -0.79 6.42 7.66
C PRO A 68 -0.30 5.45 8.75
N VAL A 69 0.64 4.59 8.38
CA VAL A 69 1.32 3.66 9.30
C VAL A 69 2.81 3.99 9.39
N SER A 70 3.49 3.46 10.41
CA SER A 70 4.90 3.74 10.71
C SER A 70 5.88 3.11 9.72
N ASP A 71 5.57 1.91 9.24
CA ASP A 71 6.47 1.10 8.43
C ASP A 71 5.70 0.07 7.58
N TYR A 72 6.42 -0.63 6.70
CA TYR A 72 5.86 -1.64 5.81
C TYR A 72 5.22 -2.83 6.55
N PRO A 73 5.87 -3.42 7.59
CA PRO A 73 5.24 -4.45 8.41
C PRO A 73 3.94 -4.01 9.07
N ALA A 74 3.85 -2.76 9.55
CA ALA A 74 2.62 -2.23 10.15
C ALA A 74 1.45 -2.20 9.16
N ALA A 75 1.69 -1.89 7.89
CA ALA A 75 0.66 -1.97 6.85
C ALA A 75 0.17 -3.42 6.66
N VAL A 76 1.09 -4.39 6.65
CA VAL A 76 0.76 -5.82 6.56
C VAL A 76 -0.11 -6.25 7.75
N GLU A 77 0.32 -5.96 8.98
CA GLU A 77 -0.43 -6.29 10.19
C GLU A 77 -1.81 -5.62 10.25
N ALA A 78 -1.90 -4.37 9.76
CA ALA A 78 -3.16 -3.64 9.74
C ALA A 78 -4.23 -4.36 8.91
N LEU A 79 -3.88 -4.87 7.72
CA LEU A 79 -4.84 -5.58 6.87
C LEU A 79 -5.10 -7.01 7.36
N VAL A 80 -4.06 -7.75 7.74
CA VAL A 80 -4.18 -9.13 8.23
C VAL A 80 -5.08 -9.18 9.48
N ASN A 81 -4.95 -8.21 10.38
CA ASN A 81 -5.76 -8.09 11.60
C ASN A 81 -7.05 -7.28 11.41
N LYS A 82 -7.43 -6.96 10.16
CA LYS A 82 -8.67 -6.23 9.82
C LYS A 82 -8.80 -4.87 10.54
N LYS A 83 -7.69 -4.20 10.84
CA LYS A 83 -7.66 -2.83 11.37
C LYS A 83 -7.92 -1.80 10.29
N VAL A 84 -7.69 -2.18 9.04
CA VAL A 84 -8.00 -1.42 7.83
C VAL A 84 -8.67 -2.35 6.82
N ASP A 85 -9.39 -1.75 5.86
CA ASP A 85 -10.19 -2.46 4.88
C ASP A 85 -9.50 -2.55 3.52
N LEU A 86 -8.66 -1.57 3.20
CA LEU A 86 -7.96 -1.46 1.91
C LEU A 86 -6.53 -0.98 2.13
N VAL A 87 -5.57 -1.64 1.49
CA VAL A 87 -4.15 -1.26 1.57
C VAL A 87 -3.52 -1.17 0.20
N TRP A 88 -2.76 -0.09 -0.02
CA TRP A 88 -1.82 0.00 -1.13
C TRP A 88 -0.52 -0.68 -0.73
N PHE A 89 -0.29 -1.88 -1.25
CA PHE A 89 0.90 -2.69 -1.00
C PHE A 89 1.89 -2.63 -2.17
N GLY A 90 3.18 -2.85 -1.86
CA GLY A 90 4.11 -3.41 -2.82
C GLY A 90 3.85 -4.92 -2.99
N GLY A 91 4.31 -5.50 -4.09
CA GLY A 91 4.06 -6.92 -4.35
C GLY A 91 4.59 -7.86 -3.26
N PHE A 92 5.76 -7.54 -2.65
CA PHE A 92 6.31 -8.38 -1.59
C PHE A 92 5.55 -8.23 -0.27
N THR A 93 5.10 -7.04 0.10
CA THR A 93 4.21 -6.85 1.27
C THR A 93 2.87 -7.53 1.06
N HIS A 94 2.34 -7.57 -0.18
CA HIS A 94 1.19 -8.38 -0.51
C HIS A 94 1.45 -9.87 -0.26
N VAL A 95 2.58 -10.41 -0.74
CA VAL A 95 2.98 -11.81 -0.49
C VAL A 95 3.11 -12.10 1.00
N GLN A 96 3.75 -11.21 1.77
CA GLN A 96 3.86 -11.36 3.22
C GLN A 96 2.48 -11.37 3.90
N ALA A 97 1.57 -10.49 3.49
CA ALA A 97 0.20 -10.44 4.00
C ALA A 97 -0.58 -11.72 3.64
N GLN A 98 -0.41 -12.24 2.42
CA GLN A 98 -0.98 -13.51 1.97
C GLN A 98 -0.55 -14.66 2.89
N ILE A 99 0.75 -14.81 3.12
CA ILE A 99 1.30 -15.88 3.95
C ILE A 99 0.79 -15.77 5.39
N ARG A 100 0.87 -14.57 5.99
CA ARG A 100 0.47 -14.33 7.39
C ARG A 100 -1.04 -14.51 7.63
N SER A 101 -1.87 -14.23 6.62
CA SER A 101 -3.32 -14.39 6.70
C SER A 101 -3.80 -15.82 6.38
N GLY A 102 -2.90 -16.74 6.02
CA GLY A 102 -3.29 -18.07 5.52
C GLY A 102 -4.03 -17.99 4.18
N GLY A 103 -3.60 -17.09 3.28
CA GLY A 103 -4.17 -16.96 1.93
C GLY A 103 -5.40 -16.04 1.83
N LYS A 104 -5.69 -15.24 2.88
CA LYS A 104 -6.93 -14.44 2.94
C LYS A 104 -6.78 -13.00 2.43
N ILE A 105 -5.65 -12.61 1.88
CA ILE A 105 -5.49 -11.28 1.28
C ILE A 105 -5.63 -11.37 -0.24
N VAL A 106 -6.47 -10.51 -0.83
CA VAL A 106 -6.80 -10.54 -2.26
C VAL A 106 -6.41 -9.21 -2.90
N PRO A 107 -5.54 -9.22 -3.93
CA PRO A 107 -5.25 -8.02 -4.70
C PRO A 107 -6.40 -7.78 -5.69
N ILE A 108 -6.90 -6.54 -5.78
CA ILE A 108 -8.10 -6.21 -6.58
C ILE A 108 -7.82 -5.29 -7.75
N ALA A 109 -6.82 -4.43 -7.65
CA ALA A 109 -6.42 -3.50 -8.70
C ALA A 109 -4.94 -3.17 -8.59
N GLN A 110 -4.31 -2.81 -9.70
CA GLN A 110 -2.94 -2.32 -9.78
C GLN A 110 -2.86 -1.17 -10.77
N ARG A 111 -1.81 -0.36 -10.74
CA ARG A 111 -1.51 0.57 -11.82
C ARG A 111 -1.08 -0.23 -13.06
N GLU A 112 -1.34 0.28 -14.25
CA GLU A 112 -0.90 -0.36 -15.50
C GLU A 112 0.62 -0.54 -15.53
N GLU A 113 1.37 0.43 -15.01
CA GLU A 113 2.84 0.43 -14.90
C GLU A 113 3.36 -0.70 -14.01
N ASP A 114 2.58 -1.16 -13.05
CA ASP A 114 2.99 -2.19 -12.09
C ASP A 114 3.08 -3.59 -12.68
N ALA A 115 2.54 -3.82 -13.87
CA ALA A 115 2.70 -5.09 -14.60
C ALA A 115 4.12 -5.29 -15.16
N LYS A 116 4.90 -4.20 -15.30
CA LYS A 116 6.27 -4.21 -15.84
C LYS A 116 7.20 -3.30 -15.02
N PHE A 117 7.06 -3.37 -13.72
CA PHE A 117 7.80 -2.53 -12.79
C PHE A 117 9.28 -2.90 -12.74
N GLN A 118 10.15 -1.94 -12.40
CA GLN A 118 11.58 -2.15 -12.30
C GLN A 118 12.15 -1.49 -11.04
N SER A 119 13.26 -2.04 -10.56
CA SER A 119 14.12 -1.39 -9.58
C SER A 119 15.33 -0.79 -10.29
N VAL A 120 15.89 0.24 -9.69
CA VAL A 120 17.17 0.82 -10.12
C VAL A 120 18.19 0.73 -9.00
N PHE A 121 19.45 0.58 -9.40
CA PHE A 121 20.58 0.79 -8.51
C PHE A 121 21.26 2.10 -8.88
N ILE A 122 21.51 2.92 -7.87
CA ILE A 122 22.12 4.25 -7.99
C ILE A 122 23.42 4.31 -7.22
N ALA A 123 24.35 5.11 -7.74
CA ALA A 123 25.64 5.41 -7.09
C ALA A 123 26.10 6.82 -7.49
N LYS A 124 27.09 7.36 -6.79
CA LYS A 124 27.75 8.59 -7.25
C LYS A 124 28.48 8.32 -8.55
N THR A 125 28.43 9.26 -9.48
CA THR A 125 29.02 9.13 -10.83
C THR A 125 30.54 8.98 -10.80
N ASP A 126 31.19 9.54 -9.77
CA ASP A 126 32.63 9.46 -9.52
C ASP A 126 33.05 8.27 -8.64
N SER A 127 32.11 7.43 -8.19
CA SER A 127 32.37 6.30 -7.28
C SER A 127 33.13 5.14 -7.91
N GLY A 128 33.21 5.08 -9.26
CA GLY A 128 33.74 3.95 -10.00
C GLY A 128 32.79 2.74 -10.08
N ILE A 129 31.59 2.79 -9.47
CA ILE A 129 30.57 1.72 -9.52
C ILE A 129 29.80 1.84 -10.84
N LYS A 130 29.95 0.86 -11.73
CA LYS A 130 29.27 0.79 -13.04
C LYS A 130 28.50 -0.50 -13.26
N THR A 131 28.79 -1.52 -12.45
CA THR A 131 28.16 -2.84 -12.51
C THR A 131 27.80 -3.33 -11.12
N LEU A 132 26.96 -4.37 -11.02
CA LEU A 132 26.66 -5.01 -9.73
C LEU A 132 27.92 -5.58 -9.07
N ALA A 133 28.91 -6.04 -9.86
CA ALA A 133 30.16 -6.59 -9.33
C ALA A 133 31.02 -5.54 -8.61
N ASP A 134 30.97 -4.28 -9.05
CA ASP A 134 31.72 -3.18 -8.43
C ASP A 134 31.21 -2.82 -7.03
N MET A 135 30.02 -3.33 -6.66
CA MET A 135 29.45 -3.15 -5.31
C MET A 135 30.13 -3.99 -4.24
N LYS A 136 30.93 -5.01 -4.62
CA LYS A 136 31.64 -5.87 -3.65
C LYS A 136 32.59 -5.02 -2.77
N GLY A 137 32.56 -5.26 -1.46
CA GLY A 137 33.32 -4.50 -0.48
C GLY A 137 32.77 -3.10 -0.16
N LYS A 138 31.67 -2.69 -0.78
CA LYS A 138 31.05 -1.37 -0.59
C LYS A 138 29.97 -1.37 0.50
N GLN A 139 29.56 -0.19 0.94
CA GLN A 139 28.40 0.01 1.81
C GLN A 139 27.16 0.25 0.93
N ILE A 140 26.14 -0.58 1.11
CA ILE A 140 24.95 -0.57 0.28
C ILE A 140 23.70 -0.28 1.11
N SER A 141 22.79 0.51 0.60
CA SER A 141 21.46 0.68 1.19
C SER A 141 20.39 0.00 0.35
N PHE A 142 19.56 -0.78 1.01
CA PHE A 142 18.25 -1.15 0.52
C PHE A 142 17.18 -0.18 1.08
N GLY A 143 15.94 -0.27 0.58
CA GLY A 143 14.78 0.42 1.14
C GLY A 143 14.30 -0.22 2.46
N SER A 144 12.99 -0.46 2.61
CA SER A 144 12.47 -1.32 3.67
C SER A 144 12.81 -2.79 3.42
N GLN A 145 13.03 -3.58 4.47
CA GLN A 145 13.22 -5.03 4.34
C GLN A 145 12.02 -5.73 3.67
N SER A 146 10.81 -5.18 3.81
CA SER A 146 9.59 -5.68 3.16
C SER A 146 9.30 -5.04 1.80
N SER A 147 10.21 -4.21 1.26
CA SER A 147 10.04 -3.58 -0.05
C SER A 147 10.33 -4.56 -1.17
N THR A 148 9.46 -4.56 -2.19
CA THR A 148 9.69 -5.31 -3.45
C THR A 148 10.84 -4.69 -4.24
N SER A 149 10.70 -3.42 -4.61
CA SER A 149 11.64 -2.72 -5.49
C SER A 149 12.86 -2.18 -4.76
N GLY A 150 12.76 -1.93 -3.46
CA GLY A 150 13.88 -1.46 -2.65
C GLY A 150 14.70 -2.56 -1.99
N HIS A 151 14.22 -3.81 -1.99
CA HIS A 151 14.95 -4.92 -1.35
C HIS A 151 14.82 -6.24 -2.10
N LEU A 152 13.63 -6.88 -2.13
CA LEU A 152 13.50 -8.25 -2.65
C LEU A 152 14.07 -8.41 -4.05
N MET A 153 13.61 -7.62 -5.01
CA MET A 153 14.01 -7.79 -6.41
C MET A 153 15.47 -7.37 -6.65
N PRO A 154 15.99 -6.26 -6.09
CA PRO A 154 17.42 -5.98 -6.08
C PRO A 154 18.25 -7.13 -5.50
N ARG A 155 17.87 -7.65 -4.32
CA ARG A 155 18.57 -8.77 -3.68
C ARG A 155 18.57 -10.03 -4.56
N SER A 156 17.41 -10.37 -5.12
CA SER A 156 17.28 -11.52 -6.03
C SER A 156 18.21 -11.37 -7.26
N ASN A 157 18.30 -10.17 -7.83
CA ASN A 157 19.22 -9.91 -8.96
C ASN A 157 20.69 -10.02 -8.54
N LEU A 158 21.07 -9.57 -7.35
CA LEU A 158 22.41 -9.76 -6.82
C LEU A 158 22.75 -11.24 -6.64
N LEU A 159 21.87 -12.01 -6.02
CA LEU A 159 22.05 -13.45 -5.84
C LEU A 159 22.18 -14.19 -7.17
N ASN A 160 21.34 -13.86 -8.16
CA ASN A 160 21.42 -14.41 -9.50
C ASN A 160 22.73 -14.05 -10.22
N ALA A 161 23.34 -12.91 -9.89
CA ALA A 161 24.67 -12.51 -10.37
C ALA A 161 25.84 -13.11 -9.55
N GLY A 162 25.56 -14.04 -8.61
CA GLY A 162 26.56 -14.67 -7.75
C GLY A 162 27.08 -13.76 -6.64
N ILE A 163 26.36 -12.68 -6.33
CA ILE A 163 26.71 -11.71 -5.27
C ILE A 163 25.80 -11.94 -4.07
N ASN A 164 26.38 -12.41 -2.97
CA ASN A 164 25.67 -12.55 -1.70
C ASN A 164 25.85 -11.27 -0.90
N PRO A 165 24.77 -10.48 -0.64
CA PRO A 165 24.89 -9.20 0.07
C PRO A 165 25.58 -9.30 1.43
N GLU A 166 25.26 -10.33 2.23
CA GLU A 166 25.82 -10.51 3.58
C GLU A 166 27.32 -10.87 3.59
N ARG A 167 27.78 -11.54 2.53
CA ARG A 167 29.18 -11.95 2.40
C ARG A 167 30.02 -10.92 1.64
N ASP A 168 29.45 -10.35 0.57
CA ASP A 168 30.22 -9.63 -0.42
C ASP A 168 30.20 -8.11 -0.21
N PHE A 169 29.26 -7.57 0.60
CA PHE A 169 29.24 -6.15 0.95
C PHE A 169 29.93 -5.89 2.30
N ARG A 170 30.59 -4.74 2.40
CA ARG A 170 31.19 -4.31 3.67
C ARG A 170 30.12 -4.02 4.73
N ARG A 171 28.98 -3.45 4.31
CA ARG A 171 27.84 -3.13 5.15
C ARG A 171 26.55 -3.06 4.34
N ILE A 172 25.46 -3.55 4.93
CA ILE A 172 24.10 -3.37 4.43
C ILE A 172 23.36 -2.42 5.39
N ALA A 173 22.69 -1.43 4.83
CA ALA A 173 21.76 -0.56 5.53
C ALA A 173 20.36 -0.71 4.96
N TYR A 174 19.36 -0.41 5.76
CA TYR A 174 17.96 -0.35 5.34
C TYR A 174 17.42 1.05 5.67
N SER A 175 17.08 1.81 4.64
CA SER A 175 16.66 3.21 4.80
C SER A 175 15.20 3.36 5.23
N GLY A 176 14.38 2.33 5.03
CA GLY A 176 12.95 2.32 5.35
C GLY A 176 12.05 2.87 4.23
N ALA A 177 12.48 3.91 3.51
CA ALA A 177 11.70 4.56 2.45
C ALA A 177 12.59 4.98 1.28
N HIS A 178 12.02 5.15 0.08
CA HIS A 178 12.78 5.38 -1.14
C HIS A 178 13.45 6.75 -1.21
N ASP A 179 12.83 7.79 -0.67
CA ASP A 179 13.41 9.13 -0.53
C ASP A 179 14.66 9.12 0.39
N ALA A 180 14.57 8.41 1.51
CA ALA A 180 15.70 8.20 2.42
C ALA A 180 16.82 7.37 1.76
N THR A 181 16.46 6.41 0.88
CA THR A 181 17.43 5.64 0.09
C THR A 181 18.25 6.57 -0.81
N ILE A 182 17.58 7.45 -1.57
CA ILE A 182 18.25 8.43 -2.43
C ILE A 182 19.15 9.35 -1.60
N ALA A 183 18.62 9.91 -0.52
CA ALA A 183 19.36 10.81 0.35
C ALA A 183 20.63 10.16 0.95
N SER A 184 20.62 8.86 1.17
CA SER A 184 21.79 8.13 1.70
C SER A 184 22.96 8.06 0.73
N VAL A 185 22.70 7.97 -0.60
CA VAL A 185 23.73 8.02 -1.63
C VAL A 185 24.17 9.46 -1.88
N VAL A 186 23.24 10.39 -2.01
CA VAL A 186 23.55 11.81 -2.23
C VAL A 186 24.48 12.34 -1.14
N SER A 187 24.19 12.02 0.13
CA SER A 187 25.01 12.45 1.27
C SER A 187 26.32 11.65 1.46
N GLY A 188 26.53 10.59 0.67
CA GLY A 188 27.73 9.72 0.82
C GLY A 188 27.70 8.82 2.04
N LYS A 189 26.57 8.61 2.70
CA LYS A 189 26.41 7.65 3.81
C LYS A 189 26.59 6.21 3.36
N VAL A 190 26.26 5.92 2.11
CA VAL A 190 26.47 4.64 1.44
C VAL A 190 27.03 4.87 0.05
N ASP A 191 27.70 3.86 -0.49
CA ASP A 191 28.35 3.92 -1.82
C ASP A 191 27.34 3.71 -2.96
N ALA A 192 26.36 2.85 -2.76
CA ALA A 192 25.27 2.59 -3.71
C ALA A 192 23.99 2.19 -2.99
N ALA A 193 22.88 2.25 -3.70
CA ALA A 193 21.58 1.87 -3.16
C ALA A 193 20.61 1.37 -4.23
N ALA A 194 19.58 0.63 -3.80
CA ALA A 194 18.53 0.13 -4.68
C ALA A 194 17.16 0.68 -4.27
N LEU A 195 16.36 1.09 -5.27
CA LEU A 195 15.05 1.69 -5.03
C LEU A 195 14.09 1.54 -6.21
N ASP A 196 12.90 2.06 -6.01
CA ASP A 196 11.82 2.23 -6.96
C ASP A 196 12.20 3.19 -8.11
N ILE A 197 12.12 2.71 -9.36
CA ILE A 197 12.42 3.51 -10.55
C ILE A 197 11.49 4.74 -10.69
N THR A 198 10.24 4.65 -10.23
CA THR A 198 9.28 5.76 -10.39
C THR A 198 9.54 6.88 -9.38
N VAL A 199 9.99 6.52 -8.17
CA VAL A 199 10.45 7.51 -7.18
C VAL A 199 11.74 8.17 -7.66
N TRP A 200 12.69 7.39 -8.19
CA TRP A 200 13.89 7.95 -8.81
C TRP A 200 13.56 8.98 -9.89
N ARG A 201 12.73 8.60 -10.87
CA ARG A 201 12.32 9.50 -11.96
C ARG A 201 11.62 10.75 -11.45
N LYS A 202 10.77 10.64 -10.41
CA LYS A 202 10.12 11.78 -9.74
C LYS A 202 11.17 12.74 -9.19
N PHE A 203 12.15 12.24 -8.43
CA PHE A 203 13.19 13.07 -7.82
C PHE A 203 14.05 13.80 -8.87
N VAL A 204 14.38 13.12 -9.96
CA VAL A 204 15.10 13.73 -11.09
C VAL A 204 14.23 14.81 -11.76
N SER A 205 12.98 14.54 -12.08
CA SER A 205 12.08 15.50 -12.74
C SER A 205 11.76 16.73 -11.90
N GLU A 206 11.76 16.58 -10.57
CA GLU A 206 11.56 17.66 -9.62
C GLU A 206 12.87 18.43 -9.28
N GLY A 207 13.99 18.06 -9.90
CA GLY A 207 15.30 18.67 -9.64
C GLY A 207 15.85 18.42 -8.23
N LYS A 208 15.32 17.39 -7.53
CA LYS A 208 15.74 17.00 -6.16
C LYS A 208 17.03 16.19 -6.16
N VAL A 209 17.46 15.68 -7.31
CA VAL A 209 18.70 14.95 -7.53
C VAL A 209 19.37 15.46 -8.79
N ASN A 210 20.68 15.71 -8.68
CA ASN A 210 21.53 16.06 -9.82
C ASN A 210 22.10 14.77 -10.43
N THR A 211 21.65 14.38 -11.63
CA THR A 211 22.12 13.16 -12.32
C THR A 211 23.58 13.22 -12.77
N LYS A 212 24.21 14.41 -12.73
CA LYS A 212 25.67 14.54 -12.93
C LYS A 212 26.48 14.08 -11.70
N GLU A 213 25.83 14.00 -10.52
CA GLU A 213 26.49 13.60 -9.26
C GLU A 213 26.08 12.21 -8.78
N VAL A 214 24.81 11.83 -8.99
CA VAL A 214 24.28 10.50 -8.64
C VAL A 214 23.41 10.03 -9.79
N ASP A 215 23.66 8.83 -10.31
CA ASP A 215 22.88 8.29 -11.42
C ASP A 215 22.68 6.78 -11.30
N VAL A 216 21.80 6.27 -12.16
CA VAL A 216 21.49 4.85 -12.29
C VAL A 216 22.60 4.14 -13.05
N PHE A 217 23.14 3.07 -12.46
CA PHE A 217 24.11 2.21 -13.14
C PHE A 217 23.56 0.82 -13.51
N PHE A 218 22.42 0.42 -12.91
CA PHE A 218 21.76 -0.84 -13.23
C PHE A 218 20.25 -0.75 -13.05
N THR A 219 19.50 -1.38 -13.95
CA THR A 219 18.04 -1.52 -13.88
C THR A 219 17.69 -3.00 -13.95
N THR A 220 16.80 -3.46 -13.06
CA THR A 220 16.40 -4.87 -13.02
C THR A 220 15.52 -5.24 -14.22
N PRO A 221 15.42 -6.53 -14.58
CA PRO A 221 14.30 -7.03 -15.37
C PRO A 221 12.96 -6.63 -14.78
N PRO A 222 11.88 -6.56 -15.60
CA PRO A 222 10.56 -6.18 -15.13
C PRO A 222 9.92 -7.26 -14.23
N PHE A 223 9.08 -6.81 -13.29
CA PHE A 223 8.30 -7.65 -12.39
C PHE A 223 6.96 -6.98 -12.05
N PHE A 224 5.98 -7.73 -11.52
CA PHE A 224 4.76 -7.16 -10.96
C PHE A 224 5.06 -6.51 -9.60
N ASN A 225 4.47 -5.33 -9.33
CA ASN A 225 4.73 -4.64 -8.07
C ASN A 225 3.44 -4.21 -7.36
N TYR A 226 3.15 -2.92 -7.33
CA TYR A 226 2.11 -2.37 -6.45
C TYR A 226 0.72 -2.89 -6.78
N ASN A 227 -0.11 -2.96 -5.72
CA ASN A 227 -1.50 -3.35 -5.82
C ASN A 227 -2.34 -2.81 -4.66
N TRP A 228 -3.62 -2.63 -4.91
CA TRP A 228 -4.64 -2.48 -3.90
C TRP A 228 -5.11 -3.85 -3.43
N SER A 229 -5.01 -4.11 -2.13
CA SER A 229 -5.40 -5.37 -1.51
C SER A 229 -6.45 -5.19 -0.44
N VAL A 230 -7.31 -6.19 -0.31
CA VAL A 230 -8.37 -6.29 0.70
C VAL A 230 -8.32 -7.66 1.38
N HIS A 231 -9.00 -7.79 2.53
CA HIS A 231 -9.21 -9.10 3.14
C HIS A 231 -10.34 -9.86 2.41
N ALA A 232 -10.17 -11.16 2.21
CA ALA A 232 -11.14 -12.02 1.49
C ALA A 232 -12.52 -12.06 2.18
N ASP A 233 -12.56 -11.86 3.51
CA ASP A 233 -13.82 -11.79 4.29
C ASP A 233 -14.61 -10.49 4.05
N MET A 234 -14.06 -9.51 3.31
CA MET A 234 -14.83 -8.34 2.89
C MET A 234 -16.05 -8.81 2.07
N PRO A 235 -17.27 -8.30 2.34
CA PRO A 235 -18.45 -8.67 1.55
C PRO A 235 -18.19 -8.50 0.05
N ALA A 236 -18.53 -9.51 -0.74
CA ALA A 236 -18.20 -9.55 -2.17
C ALA A 236 -18.74 -8.32 -2.93
N ALA A 237 -19.95 -7.87 -2.59
CA ALA A 237 -20.54 -6.67 -3.19
C ALA A 237 -19.74 -5.39 -2.87
N LEU A 238 -19.22 -5.25 -1.64
CA LEU A 238 -18.39 -4.10 -1.28
C LEU A 238 -17.03 -4.19 -1.98
N ARG A 239 -16.41 -5.35 -1.99
CA ARG A 239 -15.13 -5.59 -2.69
C ARG A 239 -15.21 -5.22 -4.18
N GLU A 240 -16.28 -5.65 -4.86
CA GLU A 240 -16.47 -5.31 -6.27
C GLU A 240 -16.71 -3.81 -6.48
N ARG A 241 -17.48 -3.14 -5.61
CA ARG A 241 -17.67 -1.68 -5.65
C ARG A 241 -16.35 -0.93 -5.45
N VAL A 242 -15.50 -1.34 -4.50
CA VAL A 242 -14.17 -0.73 -4.29
C VAL A 242 -13.29 -0.92 -5.52
N LYS A 243 -13.23 -2.14 -6.05
CA LYS A 243 -12.49 -2.45 -7.27
C LYS A 243 -12.97 -1.59 -8.44
N GLN A 244 -14.26 -1.57 -8.71
CA GLN A 244 -14.83 -0.80 -9.82
C GLN A 244 -14.57 0.70 -9.66
N ALA A 245 -14.69 1.25 -8.44
CA ALA A 245 -14.36 2.64 -8.18
C ALA A 245 -12.90 2.98 -8.56
N LEU A 246 -11.94 2.09 -8.25
CA LEU A 246 -10.55 2.29 -8.65
C LEU A 246 -10.38 2.22 -10.19
N LEU A 247 -11.03 1.25 -10.84
CA LEU A 247 -10.94 1.07 -12.30
C LEU A 247 -11.61 2.20 -13.09
N ASP A 248 -12.63 2.85 -12.50
CA ASP A 248 -13.36 3.97 -13.10
C ASP A 248 -12.62 5.32 -13.03
N LEU A 249 -11.44 5.38 -12.39
CA LEU A 249 -10.63 6.59 -12.38
C LEU A 249 -10.15 6.93 -13.79
N ASP A 250 -10.76 7.96 -14.38
CA ASP A 250 -10.49 8.41 -15.74
C ASP A 250 -9.41 9.52 -15.73
N PRO A 251 -8.22 9.28 -16.31
CA PRO A 251 -7.16 10.27 -16.40
C PRO A 251 -7.51 11.51 -17.23
N ALA A 252 -8.61 11.49 -18.01
CA ALA A 252 -9.07 12.65 -18.76
C ALA A 252 -9.79 13.68 -17.88
N THR A 253 -10.36 13.25 -16.75
CA THR A 253 -11.09 14.13 -15.82
C THR A 253 -10.17 14.89 -14.88
N PRO A 254 -10.57 16.09 -14.37
CA PRO A 254 -9.79 16.80 -13.35
C PRO A 254 -9.55 15.96 -12.09
N GLU A 255 -10.58 15.28 -11.59
CA GLU A 255 -10.50 14.41 -10.41
C GLU A 255 -9.55 13.22 -10.63
N GLY A 256 -9.65 12.54 -11.79
CA GLY A 256 -8.75 11.45 -12.11
C GLY A 256 -7.29 11.90 -12.20
N LYS A 257 -7.02 13.09 -12.78
CA LYS A 257 -5.68 13.69 -12.80
C LYS A 257 -5.15 13.95 -11.40
N GLU A 258 -5.97 14.57 -10.53
CA GLU A 258 -5.61 14.88 -9.14
C GLU A 258 -5.20 13.61 -8.37
N ILE A 259 -5.85 12.48 -8.63
CA ILE A 259 -5.59 11.21 -7.97
C ILE A 259 -4.44 10.45 -8.63
N LEU A 260 -4.47 10.29 -9.95
CA LEU A 260 -3.56 9.39 -10.67
C LEU A 260 -2.14 9.97 -10.78
N GLN A 261 -1.99 11.26 -11.09
CA GLN A 261 -0.66 11.87 -11.29
C GLN A 261 0.25 11.78 -10.05
N PRO A 262 -0.19 12.18 -8.83
CA PRO A 262 0.64 12.04 -7.64
C PRO A 262 0.99 10.58 -7.33
N ASN A 263 0.13 9.64 -7.71
CA ASN A 263 0.35 8.21 -7.56
C ASN A 263 1.16 7.60 -8.72
N ARG A 264 1.62 8.40 -9.68
CA ARG A 264 2.41 7.95 -10.83
C ARG A 264 1.69 6.85 -11.63
N ALA A 265 0.37 6.99 -11.74
CA ALA A 265 -0.50 6.05 -12.42
C ALA A 265 -1.05 6.64 -13.72
N THR A 266 -1.00 5.88 -14.81
CA THR A 266 -1.75 6.18 -16.03
C THR A 266 -3.23 5.83 -15.81
N ARG A 267 -3.50 4.65 -15.27
CA ARG A 267 -4.81 4.16 -14.86
C ARG A 267 -4.66 2.96 -13.94
N TYR A 268 -5.74 2.59 -13.28
CA TYR A 268 -5.81 1.30 -12.60
C TYR A 268 -6.39 0.23 -13.54
N ILE A 269 -5.85 -1.00 -13.42
CA ILE A 269 -6.30 -2.20 -14.13
C ILE A 269 -6.55 -3.34 -13.14
N PRO A 270 -7.35 -4.37 -13.49
CA PRO A 270 -7.51 -5.55 -12.66
C PRO A 270 -6.17 -6.26 -12.44
N THR A 271 -6.04 -6.92 -11.29
CA THR A 271 -4.92 -7.81 -11.01
C THR A 271 -5.39 -9.10 -10.33
N SER A 272 -4.50 -10.08 -10.23
CA SER A 272 -4.80 -11.37 -9.62
C SER A 272 -3.63 -11.88 -8.77
N PRO A 273 -3.85 -12.82 -7.82
CA PRO A 273 -2.80 -13.40 -7.00
C PRO A 273 -1.68 -14.07 -7.81
N GLU A 274 -1.99 -14.61 -8.99
CA GLU A 274 -1.05 -15.30 -9.88
C GLU A 274 0.12 -14.40 -10.30
N ASN A 275 -0.13 -13.10 -10.44
CA ASN A 275 0.87 -12.11 -10.82
C ASN A 275 2.01 -11.98 -9.80
N TYR A 276 1.78 -12.37 -8.55
CA TYR A 276 2.73 -12.23 -7.43
C TYR A 276 3.45 -13.53 -7.06
N LYS A 277 3.14 -14.67 -7.72
CA LYS A 277 3.80 -15.96 -7.47
C LYS A 277 5.31 -15.92 -7.71
N GLY A 278 5.75 -15.15 -8.72
CA GLY A 278 7.17 -14.94 -8.98
C GLY A 278 7.88 -14.22 -7.84
N LEU A 279 7.22 -13.28 -7.20
CA LEU A 279 7.76 -12.57 -6.03
C LEU A 279 7.82 -13.48 -4.80
N GLU A 280 6.83 -14.35 -4.62
CA GLU A 280 6.86 -15.36 -3.56
C GLU A 280 8.04 -16.31 -3.75
N ALA A 281 8.22 -16.84 -4.97
CA ALA A 281 9.36 -17.70 -5.30
C ALA A 281 10.70 -17.00 -5.05
N ALA A 282 10.84 -15.75 -5.47
CA ALA A 282 12.03 -14.93 -5.20
C ALA A 282 12.27 -14.72 -3.70
N GLY A 283 11.20 -14.46 -2.93
CA GLY A 283 11.28 -14.29 -1.48
C GLY A 283 11.76 -15.55 -0.75
N ARG A 284 11.25 -16.72 -1.15
CA ARG A 284 11.69 -18.03 -0.62
C ARG A 284 13.15 -18.31 -1.00
N SER A 285 13.52 -18.10 -2.25
CA SER A 285 14.90 -18.30 -2.73
C SER A 285 15.89 -17.37 -2.04
N ALA A 286 15.48 -16.15 -1.71
CA ALA A 286 16.30 -15.17 -1.01
C ALA A 286 16.32 -15.36 0.53
N GLY A 287 15.57 -16.34 1.07
CA GLY A 287 15.46 -16.60 2.51
C GLY A 287 14.74 -15.49 3.29
N LEU A 288 13.79 -14.79 2.65
CA LEU A 288 13.06 -13.68 3.24
C LEU A 288 11.64 -14.05 3.70
N ILE A 289 11.16 -15.22 3.28
CA ILE A 289 9.90 -15.85 3.71
C ILE A 289 10.03 -17.37 3.69
#